data_ac286d93f013fc748db686f4dec43a3b
#
_entry.id   ac286d93f013fc748db686f4dec43a3b
#
_cell.length_a   1.000
_cell.length_b   1.000
_cell.length_c   1.000
_cell.angle_alpha   90.00
_cell.angle_beta   90.00
_cell.angle_gamma   90.00
#
_symmetry.space_group_name_H-M   'P 1'
#
loop_
_entity.id
_entity.type
_entity.pdbx_description
1 polymer ?
#
loop_
_entity_poly.entity_id
_entity_poly.type
_entity_poly.pdbx_seq_one_letter_code
_entity_poly.pdbx_strand_id
1 'polypeptide(L)'
;MEITAKELMEMNPEELLIIDIRNEYDRNYGLIPGSVWADAQELVSNPPEDKSKKIILYCARGIISVDLAQALCGQGYEAYSLQEGYLG
;
A
#
# COMPACT_ATOMS: atom_id res chain seq x y z
N MET A 1 -4.44 -1.20 9.70
CA MET A 1 -5.08 0.12 9.74
C MET A 1 -5.49 0.54 8.33
N GLU A 2 -6.50 1.37 8.25
CA GLU A 2 -7.04 1.80 6.96
C GLU A 2 -7.08 3.31 6.86
N ILE A 3 -6.86 3.84 5.65
CA ILE A 3 -7.02 5.26 5.37
C ILE A 3 -7.88 5.43 4.14
N THR A 4 -8.52 6.60 4.02
CA THR A 4 -9.31 6.95 2.84
C THR A 4 -8.42 7.61 1.80
N ALA A 5 -8.93 7.69 0.56
CA ALA A 5 -8.23 8.41 -0.49
C ALA A 5 -8.05 9.89 -0.12
N LYS A 6 -9.03 10.46 0.56
CA LYS A 6 -8.94 11.86 1.00
C LYS A 6 -7.81 12.06 2.00
N GLU A 7 -7.70 11.14 2.97
CA GLU A 7 -6.62 11.20 3.94
C GLU A 7 -5.25 11.06 3.27
N LEU A 8 -5.16 10.15 2.28
CA LEU A 8 -3.92 9.98 1.54
C LEU A 8 -3.50 11.27 0.82
N MET A 9 -4.45 11.96 0.22
CA MET A 9 -4.17 13.20 -0.49
C MET A 9 -3.70 14.34 0.42
N GLU A 10 -4.02 14.26 1.70
CA GLU A 10 -3.61 15.26 2.68
C GLU A 10 -2.21 14.98 3.26
N MET A 11 -1.66 13.79 2.98
CA MET A 11 -0.34 13.43 3.48
C MET A 11 0.78 13.98 2.60
N ASN A 12 1.94 14.22 3.21
CA ASN A 12 3.11 14.67 2.48
C ASN A 12 3.70 13.51 1.67
N PRO A 13 3.73 13.60 0.32
CA PRO A 13 4.23 12.49 -0.51
C PRO A 13 5.66 12.07 -0.20
N GLU A 14 6.48 12.97 0.30
CA GLU A 14 7.87 12.65 0.63
C GLU A 14 8.01 11.70 1.81
N GLU A 15 6.97 11.61 2.64
CA GLU A 15 6.96 10.73 3.81
C GLU A 15 6.29 9.39 3.51
N LEU A 16 5.84 9.17 2.28
CA LEU A 16 5.05 8.01 1.92
C LEU A 16 5.80 7.06 0.98
N LEU A 17 5.52 5.78 1.15
CA LEU A 17 5.89 4.76 0.17
C LEU A 17 4.58 4.10 -0.24
N ILE A 18 4.09 4.41 -1.43
CA ILE A 18 2.82 3.88 -1.92
C ILE A 18 3.11 2.63 -2.74
N ILE A 19 2.54 1.51 -2.31
CA ILE A 19 2.81 0.21 -2.93
C ILE A 19 1.53 -0.36 -3.51
N ASP A 20 1.57 -0.65 -4.82
CA ASP A 20 0.51 -1.33 -5.55
C ASP A 20 0.76 -2.83 -5.46
N ILE A 21 -0.17 -3.55 -4.84
CA ILE A 21 -0.08 -5.01 -4.72
C ILE A 21 -1.09 -5.73 -5.60
N ARG A 22 -1.66 -5.01 -6.59
CA ARG A 22 -2.56 -5.62 -7.57
C ARG A 22 -1.78 -6.51 -8.52
N ASN A 23 -2.49 -7.41 -9.24
CA ASN A 23 -1.85 -8.21 -10.25
C ASN A 23 -1.54 -7.35 -11.50
N GLU A 24 -0.77 -7.92 -12.43
CA GLU A 24 -0.36 -7.19 -13.62
C GLU A 24 -1.54 -6.75 -14.47
N TYR A 25 -2.58 -7.55 -14.55
CA TYR A 25 -3.76 -7.23 -15.31
C TYR A 25 -4.44 -5.96 -14.80
N ASP A 26 -4.62 -5.87 -13.48
CA ASP A 26 -5.28 -4.71 -12.88
C ASP A 26 -4.46 -3.44 -13.02
N ARG A 27 -3.12 -3.55 -13.03
CA ARG A 27 -2.26 -2.38 -13.17
C ARG A 27 -2.40 -1.69 -14.52
N ASN A 28 -2.84 -2.42 -15.54
CA ASN A 28 -3.05 -1.83 -16.87
C ASN A 28 -4.20 -0.84 -16.91
N TYR A 29 -5.03 -0.79 -15.88
CA TYR A 29 -6.16 0.14 -15.80
C TYR A 29 -5.83 1.43 -15.05
N GLY A 30 -4.57 1.64 -14.72
CA GLY A 30 -4.13 2.87 -14.09
C GLY A 30 -3.39 2.63 -12.78
N LEU A 31 -2.58 3.60 -12.40
CA LEU A 31 -1.76 3.56 -11.20
C LEU A 31 -1.90 4.87 -10.45
N ILE A 32 -1.73 4.83 -9.14
CA ILE A 32 -1.60 6.05 -8.35
C ILE A 32 -0.22 6.64 -8.66
N PRO A 33 -0.12 7.91 -9.06
CA PRO A 33 1.18 8.52 -9.36
C PRO A 33 2.14 8.39 -8.18
N GLY A 34 3.37 8.00 -8.49
CA GLY A 34 4.40 7.81 -7.48
C GLY A 34 4.38 6.46 -6.79
N SER A 35 3.44 5.57 -7.12
CA SER A 35 3.40 4.24 -6.53
C SER A 35 4.41 3.31 -7.19
N VAL A 36 4.82 2.27 -6.43
CA VAL A 36 5.65 1.19 -6.95
C VAL A 36 4.87 -0.10 -6.84
N TRP A 37 5.17 -1.05 -7.71
CA TRP A 37 4.51 -2.35 -7.67
C TRP A 37 5.33 -3.35 -6.87
N ALA A 38 4.65 -4.20 -6.11
CA ALA A 38 5.29 -5.30 -5.42
C ALA A 38 4.33 -6.48 -5.31
N ASP A 39 4.89 -7.69 -5.32
CA ASP A 39 4.13 -8.90 -5.04
C ASP A 39 3.90 -8.96 -3.53
N ALA A 40 2.66 -9.27 -3.12
CA ALA A 40 2.31 -9.30 -1.71
C ALA A 40 3.18 -10.27 -0.90
N GLN A 41 3.46 -11.46 -1.44
CA GLN A 41 4.29 -12.44 -0.75
C GLN A 41 5.73 -11.97 -0.64
N GLU A 42 6.25 -11.41 -1.70
CA GLU A 42 7.61 -10.89 -1.70
C GLU A 42 7.76 -9.72 -0.73
N LEU A 43 6.76 -8.89 -0.63
CA LEU A 43 6.79 -7.76 0.29
C LEU A 43 6.90 -8.21 1.74
N VAL A 44 6.19 -9.28 2.11
CA VAL A 44 6.27 -9.83 3.47
C VAL A 44 7.62 -10.50 3.72
N SER A 45 8.15 -11.19 2.72
CA SER A 45 9.44 -11.90 2.86
C SER A 45 10.62 -10.95 2.84
N ASN A 46 10.54 -9.89 2.04
CA ASN A 46 11.63 -8.91 1.87
C ASN A 46 11.05 -7.50 1.94
N PRO A 47 10.62 -7.06 3.13
CA PRO A 47 10.04 -5.73 3.28
C PRO A 47 11.10 -4.64 3.09
N PRO A 48 10.68 -3.40 2.82
CA PRO A 48 11.62 -2.28 2.67
C PRO A 48 12.50 -2.14 3.91
N GLU A 49 13.74 -1.74 3.71
CA GLU A 49 14.66 -1.54 4.82
C GLU A 49 14.35 -0.26 5.61
N ASP A 50 13.86 0.76 4.93
CA ASP A 50 13.56 2.05 5.55
C ASP A 50 12.19 2.02 6.21
N LYS A 51 12.19 2.04 7.55
CA LYS A 51 10.96 2.04 8.34
C LYS A 51 10.49 3.45 8.70
N SER A 52 11.18 4.47 8.23
CA SER A 52 10.81 5.85 8.54
C SER A 52 9.63 6.36 7.72
N LYS A 53 9.36 5.75 6.58
CA LYS A 53 8.26 6.15 5.72
C LYS A 53 6.99 5.39 6.05
N LYS A 54 5.85 6.06 5.88
CA LYS A 54 4.56 5.43 6.02
C LYS A 54 4.27 4.63 4.76
N ILE A 55 3.92 3.36 4.93
CA ILE A 55 3.63 2.47 3.81
C ILE A 55 2.13 2.50 3.55
N ILE A 56 1.76 2.83 2.32
CA ILE A 56 0.36 2.84 1.90
C ILE A 56 0.19 1.72 0.87
N LEU A 57 -0.61 0.75 1.22
CA LEU A 57 -0.85 -0.42 0.38
C LEU A 57 -2.20 -0.31 -0.29
N TYR A 58 -2.27 -0.62 -1.60
CA TYR A 58 -3.56 -0.67 -2.25
C TYR A 58 -3.67 -1.87 -3.18
N CYS A 59 -4.86 -2.45 -3.21
CA CYS A 59 -5.23 -3.52 -4.13
C CYS A 59 -6.57 -3.15 -4.76
N ALA A 60 -7.07 -4.00 -5.66
CA ALA A 60 -8.29 -3.66 -6.39
C ALA A 60 -9.51 -3.43 -5.50
N ARG A 61 -9.62 -4.19 -4.39
CA ARG A 61 -10.79 -4.14 -3.52
C ARG A 61 -10.51 -3.82 -2.06
N GLY A 62 -9.25 -3.57 -1.71
CA GLY A 62 -8.88 -3.25 -0.34
C GLY A 62 -8.90 -4.41 0.64
N ILE A 63 -9.02 -5.66 0.17
CA ILE A 63 -9.08 -6.83 1.05
C ILE A 63 -7.69 -7.36 1.40
N ILE A 64 -6.90 -7.63 0.37
CA ILE A 64 -5.55 -8.17 0.56
C ILE A 64 -4.65 -7.14 1.26
N SER A 65 -4.84 -5.87 0.95
CA SER A 65 -4.03 -4.81 1.54
C SER A 65 -4.25 -4.65 3.05
N VAL A 66 -5.45 -4.98 3.55
CA VAL A 66 -5.71 -4.93 5.00
C VAL A 66 -4.85 -5.96 5.72
N ASP A 67 -4.85 -7.20 5.25
CA ASP A 67 -4.08 -8.27 5.88
C ASP A 67 -2.58 -7.98 5.79
N LEU A 68 -2.14 -7.48 4.65
CA LEU A 68 -0.73 -7.17 4.45
C LEU A 68 -0.27 -6.00 5.33
N ALA A 69 -1.11 -4.98 5.49
CA ALA A 69 -0.80 -3.86 6.37
C ALA A 69 -0.65 -4.33 7.81
N GLN A 70 -1.52 -5.25 8.26
CA GLN A 70 -1.42 -5.81 9.60
C GLN A 70 -0.11 -6.57 9.79
N ALA A 71 0.29 -7.36 8.79
CA ALA A 71 1.54 -8.11 8.85
C ALA A 71 2.75 -7.18 8.95
N LEU A 72 2.77 -6.11 8.17
CA LEU A 72 3.86 -5.15 8.20
C LEU A 72 3.88 -4.36 9.51
N CYS A 73 2.73 -4.00 10.05
CA CYS A 73 2.67 -3.34 11.36
C CYS A 73 3.27 -4.25 12.44
N GLY A 74 3.03 -5.56 12.34
CA GLY A 74 3.63 -6.52 13.27
C GLY A 74 5.14 -6.60 13.16
N GLN A 75 5.71 -6.17 12.04
CA GLN A 75 7.16 -6.13 11.84
C GLN A 75 7.78 -4.78 12.17
N GLY A 76 7.00 -3.84 12.68
CA GLY A 76 7.50 -2.54 13.10
C GLY A 76 7.35 -1.42 12.07
N TYR A 77 6.61 -1.66 10.99
CA TYR A 77 6.33 -0.62 9.99
C TYR A 77 5.06 0.13 10.33
N GLU A 78 5.00 1.38 9.89
CA GLU A 78 3.74 2.13 9.93
C GLU A 78 3.07 1.92 8.57
N ALA A 79 2.15 0.97 8.52
CA ALA A 79 1.52 0.53 7.26
C ALA A 79 0.01 0.70 7.32
N TYR A 80 -0.56 1.17 6.20
CA TYR A 80 -1.98 1.42 6.06
C TYR A 80 -2.50 0.77 4.79
N SER A 81 -3.76 0.36 4.82
CA SER A 81 -4.48 -0.12 3.65
C SER A 81 -5.36 1.02 3.14
N LEU A 82 -5.29 1.29 1.82
CA LEU A 82 -6.19 2.27 1.22
C LEU A 82 -7.60 1.70 1.20
N GLN A 83 -8.51 2.38 1.89
CA GLN A 83 -9.88 1.94 2.05
C GLN A 83 -10.57 1.85 0.68
N GLU A 84 -11.34 0.79 0.47
CA GLU A 84 -12.05 0.51 -0.79
C GLU A 84 -11.14 0.17 -1.96
N GLY A 85 -9.82 0.21 -1.77
CA GLY A 85 -8.89 -0.08 -2.82
C GLY A 85 -8.89 0.98 -3.91
N TYR A 86 -8.20 0.67 -5.03
CA TYR A 86 -8.07 1.63 -6.14
C TYR A 86 -9.37 1.79 -6.93
N LEU A 87 -10.15 0.71 -7.05
CA LEU A 87 -11.39 0.73 -7.81
C LEU A 87 -12.62 1.10 -6.99
N GLY A 88 -12.46 1.22 -5.70
CA GLY A 88 -13.54 1.54 -4.77
C GLY A 88 -14.02 2.95 -4.76
#